data_9d25169f5f1c5232108dfa785099ad16
#
_entry.id   9d25169f5f1c5232108dfa785099ad16
#
_cell.length_a   1.000
_cell.length_b   1.000
_cell.length_c   1.000
_cell.angle_alpha   90.00
_cell.angle_beta   90.00
_cell.angle_gamma   90.00
#
_symmetry.space_group_name_H-M   'P 1'
#
loop_
_entity.id
_entity.type
_entity.pdbx_description
1 polymer ?
#
loop_
_entity_poly.entity_id
_entity_poly.type
_entity_poly.pdbx_seq_one_letter_code
_entity_poly.pdbx_strand_id
1 'polypeptide(L)'
;MTGDSPDTATPYVWQTPKNIVQKELTEQTEALAWPGDQALIEWIAHMPIYRKLSRSRLRMVLEAVEDHLLGWGTEKGTYQETRVKRHSFHIEHLMPQEWSKHWPLPEETDETERDARVQLLGNLTLLPQR
;
A
#
# COMPACT_ATOMS: atom_id res chain seq x y z
N MET A 1 -30.85 13.21 55.16
CA MET A 1 -31.02 12.21 54.11
C MET A 1 -30.43 12.79 52.84
N THR A 2 -29.20 12.52 52.62
CA THR A 2 -28.45 12.97 51.46
C THR A 2 -28.53 11.87 50.42
N GLY A 3 -29.23 12.16 49.32
CA GLY A 3 -29.29 11.27 48.16
C GLY A 3 -27.98 11.38 47.36
N ASP A 4 -27.26 10.30 47.41
CA ASP A 4 -26.10 10.06 46.58
C ASP A 4 -26.57 9.88 45.13
N SER A 5 -26.13 10.73 44.24
CA SER A 5 -26.29 10.54 42.80
C SER A 5 -25.06 9.83 42.25
N PRO A 6 -25.14 8.58 41.90
CA PRO A 6 -24.13 7.99 41.05
C PRO A 6 -24.60 8.15 39.61
N ASP A 7 -23.90 8.83 38.80
CA ASP A 7 -23.68 8.40 37.42
C ASP A 7 -22.93 9.46 36.61
N THR A 8 -21.64 9.51 36.82
CA THR A 8 -20.77 9.94 35.74
C THR A 8 -20.46 8.71 34.88
N ALA A 9 -21.43 8.33 34.08
CA ALA A 9 -21.21 7.36 33.03
C ALA A 9 -20.14 7.94 32.10
N THR A 10 -18.97 7.37 32.17
CA THR A 10 -17.88 7.62 31.20
C THR A 10 -18.48 7.43 29.81
N PRO A 11 -18.39 8.43 28.93
CA PRO A 11 -18.95 8.27 27.60
C PRO A 11 -18.30 7.08 26.92
N TYR A 12 -19.12 6.13 26.51
CA TYR A 12 -18.69 5.00 25.68
C TYR A 12 -18.06 5.57 24.40
N VAL A 13 -16.74 5.60 24.36
CA VAL A 13 -16.02 5.93 23.12
C VAL A 13 -16.18 4.71 22.22
N TRP A 14 -17.02 4.84 21.19
CA TRP A 14 -17.15 3.85 20.14
C TRP A 14 -15.80 3.70 19.43
N GLN A 15 -15.03 2.71 19.84
CA GLN A 15 -13.83 2.34 19.09
C GLN A 15 -14.29 1.68 17.81
N THR A 16 -13.79 2.16 16.66
CA THR A 16 -14.09 1.52 15.40
C THR A 16 -13.53 0.09 15.43
N PRO A 17 -14.22 -0.90 14.85
CA PRO A 17 -13.75 -2.29 14.80
C PRO A 17 -12.32 -2.43 14.28
N LYS A 18 -11.92 -1.55 13.36
CA LYS A 18 -10.55 -1.46 12.85
C LYS A 18 -9.52 -1.23 13.95
N ASN A 19 -9.78 -0.30 14.86
CA ASN A 19 -8.84 0.06 15.92
C ASN A 19 -8.72 -1.07 16.96
N ILE A 20 -9.80 -1.78 17.25
CA ILE A 20 -9.79 -2.91 18.17
C ILE A 20 -8.96 -4.06 17.60
N VAL A 21 -9.25 -4.45 16.35
CA VAL A 21 -8.51 -5.54 15.68
C VAL A 21 -7.04 -5.19 15.52
N GLN A 22 -6.72 -3.97 15.12
CA GLN A 22 -5.34 -3.53 14.97
C GLN A 22 -4.60 -3.57 16.31
N LYS A 23 -5.22 -3.12 17.41
CA LYS A 23 -4.64 -3.17 18.74
C LYS A 23 -4.34 -4.60 19.18
N GLU A 24 -5.32 -5.49 19.07
CA GLU A 24 -5.17 -6.91 19.42
C GLU A 24 -4.05 -7.58 18.62
N LEU A 25 -3.96 -7.32 17.30
CA LEU A 25 -2.93 -7.88 16.44
C LEU A 25 -1.54 -7.28 16.71
N THR A 26 -1.46 -6.02 17.17
CA THR A 26 -0.17 -5.38 17.52
C THR A 26 0.38 -5.89 18.84
N GLU A 27 -0.48 -6.30 19.76
CA GLU A 27 -0.11 -6.86 21.06
C GLU A 27 0.31 -8.33 20.98
N GLN A 28 0.07 -8.99 19.84
CA GLN A 28 0.48 -10.38 19.63
C GLN A 28 1.96 -10.47 19.22
N THR A 29 2.67 -11.40 19.85
CA THR A 29 4.08 -11.67 19.56
C THR A 29 4.23 -12.69 18.42
N GLU A 30 5.20 -12.45 17.52
CA GLU A 30 5.68 -13.32 16.45
C GLU A 30 4.81 -13.38 15.19
N ALA A 31 4.31 -14.55 14.81
CA ALA A 31 3.74 -14.80 13.45
C ALA A 31 2.43 -14.05 13.15
N LEU A 32 1.75 -13.52 14.16
CA LEU A 32 0.47 -12.80 14.04
C LEU A 32 0.60 -11.29 14.32
N ALA A 33 1.80 -10.80 14.58
CA ALA A 33 2.02 -9.38 14.85
C ALA A 33 1.61 -8.52 13.65
N TRP A 34 0.74 -7.54 13.90
CA TRP A 34 0.39 -6.54 12.88
C TRP A 34 1.51 -5.50 12.80
N PRO A 35 2.18 -5.32 11.66
CA PRO A 35 3.19 -4.29 11.52
C PRO A 35 2.53 -2.90 11.65
N GLY A 36 3.18 -2.00 12.38
CA GLY A 36 2.77 -0.60 12.41
C GLY A 36 2.92 0.05 11.03
N ASP A 37 2.20 1.14 10.80
CA ASP A 37 2.17 1.83 9.50
C ASP A 37 3.58 2.22 9.03
N GLN A 38 4.44 2.71 9.93
CA GLN A 38 5.81 3.08 9.60
C GLN A 38 6.65 1.88 9.14
N ALA A 39 6.56 0.76 9.84
CA ALA A 39 7.27 -0.46 9.47
C ALA A 39 6.78 -1.01 8.12
N LEU A 40 5.48 -0.90 7.85
CA LEU A 40 4.90 -1.30 6.57
C LEU A 40 5.38 -0.40 5.42
N ILE A 41 5.43 0.91 5.62
CA ILE A 41 5.92 1.87 4.63
C ILE A 41 7.39 1.57 4.29
N GLU A 42 8.24 1.41 5.29
CA GLU A 42 9.66 1.10 5.11
C GLU A 42 9.85 -0.24 4.38
N TRP A 43 9.07 -1.24 4.76
CA TRP A 43 9.12 -2.55 4.13
C TRP A 43 8.72 -2.50 2.65
N ILE A 44 7.61 -1.82 2.30
CA ILE A 44 7.14 -1.67 0.92
C ILE A 44 8.12 -0.88 0.07
N ALA A 45 8.76 0.16 0.64
CA ALA A 45 9.72 0.99 -0.08
C ALA A 45 10.95 0.21 -0.59
N HIS A 46 11.35 -0.85 0.13
CA HIS A 46 12.57 -1.60 -0.18
C HIS A 46 12.33 -3.03 -0.64
N MET A 47 11.08 -3.51 -0.56
CA MET A 47 10.76 -4.87 -0.95
C MET A 47 10.69 -5.03 -2.47
N PRO A 48 11.35 -6.04 -3.05
CA PRO A 48 11.20 -6.37 -4.48
C PRO A 48 9.82 -7.00 -4.74
N ILE A 49 8.79 -6.16 -4.67
CA ILE A 49 7.38 -6.55 -4.63
C ILE A 49 6.95 -7.33 -5.87
N TYR A 50 7.55 -7.01 -7.03
CA TYR A 50 7.27 -7.70 -8.27
C TYR A 50 7.63 -9.18 -8.22
N ARG A 51 8.68 -9.54 -7.48
CA ARG A 51 9.14 -10.94 -7.29
C ARG A 51 8.44 -11.62 -6.12
N LYS A 52 8.00 -10.86 -5.11
CA LYS A 52 7.46 -11.40 -3.86
C LYS A 52 5.96 -11.64 -3.88
N LEU A 53 5.20 -10.80 -4.58
CA LEU A 53 3.75 -10.96 -4.65
C LEU A 53 3.32 -11.71 -5.90
N SER A 54 2.21 -12.46 -5.78
CA SER A 54 1.51 -12.97 -6.95
C SER A 54 0.98 -11.82 -7.81
N ARG A 55 0.80 -12.03 -9.11
CA ARG A 55 0.33 -10.99 -10.03
C ARG A 55 -1.02 -10.42 -9.62
N SER A 56 -1.92 -11.25 -9.11
CA SER A 56 -3.23 -10.81 -8.62
C SER A 56 -3.12 -9.89 -7.39
N ARG A 57 -2.26 -10.23 -6.43
CA ARG A 57 -2.03 -9.39 -5.23
C ARG A 57 -1.34 -8.08 -5.59
N LEU A 58 -0.32 -8.14 -6.44
CA LEU A 58 0.37 -6.95 -6.89
C LEU A 58 -0.57 -6.01 -7.66
N ARG A 59 -1.41 -6.55 -8.53
CA ARG A 59 -2.44 -5.80 -9.23
C ARG A 59 -3.40 -5.11 -8.26
N MET A 60 -3.88 -5.83 -7.24
CA MET A 60 -4.75 -5.27 -6.21
C MET A 60 -4.10 -4.07 -5.51
N VAL A 61 -2.81 -4.16 -5.17
CA VAL A 61 -2.05 -3.06 -4.55
C VAL A 61 -1.97 -1.86 -5.50
N LEU A 62 -1.61 -2.07 -6.77
CA LEU A 62 -1.50 -0.99 -7.76
C LEU A 62 -2.86 -0.33 -8.01
N GLU A 63 -3.95 -1.10 -8.11
CA GLU A 63 -5.29 -0.56 -8.26
C GLU A 63 -5.73 0.27 -7.03
N ALA A 64 -5.37 -0.17 -5.83
CA ALA A 64 -5.68 0.57 -4.61
C ALA A 64 -4.89 1.89 -4.51
N VAL A 65 -3.62 1.89 -4.91
CA VAL A 65 -2.79 3.10 -4.98
C VAL A 65 -3.37 4.10 -5.98
N GLU A 66 -3.74 3.63 -7.17
CA GLU A 66 -4.33 4.48 -8.19
C GLU A 66 -5.69 5.04 -7.74
N ASP A 67 -6.55 4.21 -7.16
CA ASP A 67 -7.84 4.65 -6.61
C ASP A 67 -7.64 5.74 -5.54
N HIS A 68 -6.65 5.57 -4.67
CA HIS A 68 -6.32 6.57 -3.67
C HIS A 68 -5.84 7.88 -4.28
N LEU A 69 -4.95 7.83 -5.27
CA LEU A 69 -4.42 9.01 -5.97
C LEU A 69 -5.51 9.77 -6.74
N LEU A 70 -6.49 9.06 -7.28
CA LEU A 70 -7.65 9.64 -7.96
C LEU A 70 -8.75 10.12 -6.99
N GLY A 71 -8.57 9.95 -5.68
CA GLY A 71 -9.52 10.36 -4.66
C GLY A 71 -10.69 9.40 -4.44
N TRP A 72 -10.66 8.21 -5.04
CA TRP A 72 -11.66 7.19 -4.80
C TRP A 72 -11.51 6.58 -3.39
N GLY A 73 -12.60 6.53 -2.65
CA GLY A 73 -12.60 5.98 -1.28
C GLY A 73 -12.33 7.00 -0.18
N THR A 74 -12.20 8.29 -0.49
CA THR A 74 -12.19 9.37 0.49
C THR A 74 -13.56 10.06 0.54
N GLU A 75 -14.05 10.37 1.74
CA GLU A 75 -15.34 11.07 1.92
C GLU A 75 -15.37 12.47 1.26
N LYS A 76 -14.19 13.02 0.97
CA LYS A 76 -13.99 14.35 0.36
C LYS A 76 -13.47 14.27 -1.07
N GLY A 77 -13.44 13.09 -1.67
CA GLY A 77 -12.89 12.91 -3.01
C GLY A 77 -13.70 13.66 -4.04
N THR A 78 -13.12 14.69 -4.63
CA THR A 78 -13.63 15.26 -5.87
C THR A 78 -13.18 14.32 -6.97
N TYR A 79 -14.05 13.41 -7.37
CA TYR A 79 -13.77 12.49 -8.48
C TYR A 79 -13.62 13.32 -9.75
N GLN A 80 -12.40 13.44 -10.24
CA GLN A 80 -12.13 14.22 -11.45
C GLN A 80 -12.45 13.45 -12.73
N GLU A 81 -12.52 12.11 -12.64
CA GLU A 81 -12.68 11.24 -13.80
C GLU A 81 -13.60 10.06 -13.53
N THR A 82 -14.19 9.52 -14.58
CA THR A 82 -14.96 8.27 -14.51
C THR A 82 -14.01 7.11 -14.23
N ARG A 83 -14.36 6.25 -13.27
CA ARG A 83 -13.57 5.06 -12.95
C ARG A 83 -13.42 4.16 -14.17
N VAL A 84 -12.21 4.00 -14.65
CA VAL A 84 -11.88 3.17 -15.80
C VAL A 84 -11.95 1.68 -15.42
N LYS A 85 -12.55 0.86 -16.31
CA LYS A 85 -12.53 -0.59 -16.14
C LYS A 85 -11.13 -1.12 -16.42
N ARG A 86 -10.48 -1.70 -15.39
CA ARG A 86 -9.08 -2.12 -15.45
C ARG A 86 -8.87 -3.60 -15.75
N HIS A 87 -9.92 -4.36 -16.10
CA HIS A 87 -9.81 -5.82 -16.31
C HIS A 87 -8.80 -6.20 -17.42
N SER A 88 -8.58 -5.31 -18.38
CA SER A 88 -7.63 -5.49 -19.50
C SER A 88 -6.26 -4.85 -19.26
N PHE A 89 -6.01 -4.31 -18.05
CA PHE A 89 -4.74 -3.66 -17.74
C PHE A 89 -3.71 -4.71 -17.32
N HIS A 90 -2.46 -4.49 -17.72
CA HIS A 90 -1.30 -5.30 -17.36
C HIS A 90 -0.35 -4.53 -16.47
N ILE A 91 0.42 -5.27 -15.67
CA ILE A 91 1.48 -4.69 -14.85
C ILE A 91 2.69 -4.47 -15.76
N GLU A 92 3.12 -3.23 -15.86
CA GLU A 92 4.26 -2.82 -16.67
C GLU A 92 5.33 -2.17 -15.80
N HIS A 93 6.59 -2.30 -16.26
CA HIS A 93 7.74 -1.64 -15.64
C HIS A 93 8.00 -0.30 -16.34
N LEU A 94 8.14 0.77 -15.57
CA LEU A 94 8.55 2.09 -16.11
C LEU A 94 9.98 2.02 -16.64
N MET A 95 10.91 1.51 -15.82
CA MET A 95 12.23 1.11 -16.28
C MET A 95 12.18 -0.38 -16.62
N PRO A 96 12.45 -0.79 -17.86
CA PRO A 96 12.33 -2.18 -18.28
C PRO A 96 13.26 -3.10 -17.50
N GLN A 97 12.91 -4.38 -17.38
CA GLN A 97 13.74 -5.37 -16.69
C GLN A 97 15.08 -5.59 -17.42
N GLU A 98 15.10 -5.45 -18.75
CA GLU A 98 16.30 -5.51 -19.57
C GLU A 98 16.87 -4.11 -19.84
N TRP A 99 16.90 -3.27 -18.81
CA TRP A 99 17.31 -1.87 -18.89
C TRP A 99 18.71 -1.69 -19.49
N SER A 100 19.63 -2.60 -19.21
CA SER A 100 21.03 -2.51 -19.66
C SER A 100 21.18 -2.42 -21.18
N LYS A 101 20.21 -2.89 -21.96
CA LYS A 101 20.25 -2.83 -23.42
C LYS A 101 20.09 -1.40 -23.96
N HIS A 102 19.35 -0.54 -23.26
CA HIS A 102 18.96 0.77 -23.79
C HIS A 102 19.16 1.92 -22.80
N TRP A 103 19.51 1.61 -21.55
CA TRP A 103 19.60 2.56 -20.46
C TRP A 103 20.97 2.45 -19.79
N PRO A 104 21.98 3.20 -20.28
CA PRO A 104 23.32 3.10 -19.73
C PRO A 104 23.34 3.41 -18.25
N LEU A 105 24.19 2.72 -17.53
CA LEU A 105 24.39 2.93 -16.10
C LEU A 105 25.19 4.23 -15.90
N PRO A 106 24.74 5.18 -15.07
CA PRO A 106 25.57 6.30 -14.63
C PRO A 106 26.81 5.79 -13.88
N GLU A 107 27.94 6.49 -14.01
CA GLU A 107 29.24 6.07 -13.48
C GLU A 107 29.25 5.76 -11.97
N GLU A 108 28.37 6.42 -11.21
CA GLU A 108 28.31 6.27 -9.75
C GLU A 108 27.24 5.26 -9.28
N THR A 109 26.57 4.55 -10.17
CA THR A 109 25.45 3.66 -9.82
C THR A 109 25.89 2.21 -9.92
N ASP A 110 25.61 1.41 -8.87
CA ASP A 110 25.79 -0.04 -8.89
C ASP A 110 24.69 -0.72 -9.73
N GLU A 111 25.11 -1.63 -10.60
CA GLU A 111 24.22 -2.47 -11.42
C GLU A 111 23.25 -3.27 -10.54
N THR A 112 23.75 -3.84 -9.44
CA THR A 112 22.95 -4.62 -8.49
C THR A 112 21.86 -3.75 -7.84
N GLU A 113 22.18 -2.51 -7.50
CA GLU A 113 21.22 -1.57 -6.94
C GLU A 113 20.13 -1.23 -7.95
N ARG A 114 20.51 -1.01 -9.21
CA ARG A 114 19.54 -0.73 -10.27
C ARG A 114 18.62 -1.93 -10.53
N ASP A 115 19.14 -3.14 -10.57
CA ASP A 115 18.36 -4.36 -10.70
C ASP A 115 17.36 -4.54 -9.55
N ALA A 116 17.77 -4.21 -8.32
CA ALA A 116 16.88 -4.21 -7.18
C ALA A 116 15.76 -3.18 -7.34
N ARG A 117 16.07 -1.96 -7.77
CA ARG A 117 15.10 -0.87 -7.97
C ARG A 117 14.05 -1.19 -9.03
N VAL A 118 14.41 -1.93 -10.09
CA VAL A 118 13.46 -2.37 -11.13
C VAL A 118 12.30 -3.18 -10.55
N GLN A 119 12.51 -3.88 -9.44
CA GLN A 119 11.52 -4.77 -8.83
C GLN A 119 10.65 -4.09 -7.75
N LEU A 120 10.91 -2.80 -7.46
CA LEU A 120 10.18 -2.05 -6.43
C LEU A 120 8.80 -1.58 -6.94
N LEU A 121 7.88 -1.33 -6.00
CA LEU A 121 6.53 -0.84 -6.31
C LEU A 121 6.57 0.46 -7.14
N GLY A 122 7.47 1.38 -6.83
CA GLY A 122 7.59 2.67 -7.52
C GLY A 122 8.00 2.59 -8.99
N ASN A 123 8.46 1.41 -9.45
CA ASN A 123 8.79 1.18 -10.86
C ASN A 123 7.67 0.46 -11.63
N LEU A 124 6.51 0.25 -11.01
CA LEU A 124 5.41 -0.52 -11.58
C LEU A 124 4.19 0.36 -11.85
N THR A 125 3.48 0.05 -12.91
CA THR A 125 2.24 0.73 -13.27
C THR A 125 1.26 -0.24 -13.90
N LEU A 126 0.01 0.20 -14.08
CA LEU A 126 -1.04 -0.53 -14.81
C LEU A 126 -1.28 0.17 -16.14
N LEU A 127 -1.07 -0.53 -17.24
CA LEU A 127 -1.36 -0.02 -18.58
C LEU A 127 -2.37 -0.91 -19.30
N PRO A 128 -3.26 -0.31 -20.15
CA PRO A 128 -4.14 -1.08 -21.01
C PRO A 128 -3.32 -1.87 -22.03
N GLN A 129 -3.76 -3.08 -22.32
CA GLN A 129 -3.20 -3.85 -23.43
C GLN A 129 -3.56 -3.15 -24.75
N ARG A 130 -2.55 -2.92 -25.57
CA ARG A 130 -2.74 -2.40 -26.93
C ARG A 130 -3.14 -3.49 -27.89
#